data_a70e87ef18dbe3ab452d26e83ae904fb
#
_entry.id   a70e87ef18dbe3ab452d26e83ae904fb
#
_cell.length_a   1.000
_cell.length_b   1.000
_cell.length_c   1.000
_cell.angle_alpha   90.00
_cell.angle_beta   90.00
_cell.angle_gamma   90.00
#
_symmetry.space_group_name_H-M   'P 1'
#
loop_
_entity.id
_entity.type
_entity.pdbx_description
1 polymer ?
#
loop_
_entity_poly.entity_id
_entity_poly.type
_entity_poly.pdbx_seq_one_letter_code
_entity_poly.pdbx_strand_id
1 'polypeptide(L)'
;MFWRKWPALNSKSLPPLVLLHGGFGSWTHWIANIEYFACNRDVIVPDLPGLGSSATPPIPHTVEGLAKIISDGLELVLASRNDFHLVGFSFGGLLGSAVAVAQGACCKSFVAVGASGFGKLHNAIDGLVLPEPNWTEEERRKAHLRNLELLMIKETKNIDELAVYCHNINIRHARMKSRKMSISDGFFQNLPNIKSRVGGIWGEFDSTAGGEKLISLRRDIIRCHDPSSLFEIISGAGHWVMYETPSIFNKTLNSMILHYESSL
;
A
#
# COMPACT_ATOMS: atom_id res chain seq x y z
N MET A 1 -16.91 0.60 5.27
CA MET A 1 -15.58 1.22 5.17
C MET A 1 -15.70 2.73 5.14
N PHE A 2 -14.65 3.45 5.51
CA PHE A 2 -14.55 4.89 5.36
C PHE A 2 -13.70 5.21 4.12
N TRP A 3 -14.27 5.99 3.20
CA TRP A 3 -13.67 6.34 1.92
C TRP A 3 -13.41 7.83 1.84
N ARG A 4 -12.23 8.23 1.37
CA ARG A 4 -11.90 9.62 1.06
C ARG A 4 -11.67 9.75 -0.43
N LYS A 5 -12.19 10.83 -0.99
CA LYS A 5 -12.02 11.16 -2.42
C LYS A 5 -11.50 12.58 -2.57
N TRP A 6 -10.43 12.71 -3.32
CA TRP A 6 -9.90 13.98 -3.81
C TRP A 6 -10.23 14.05 -5.30
N PRO A 7 -11.18 14.93 -5.69
CA PRO A 7 -11.53 15.12 -7.10
C PRO A 7 -10.37 15.67 -7.91
N ALA A 8 -10.27 15.29 -9.18
CA ALA A 8 -9.29 15.84 -10.10
C ALA A 8 -9.46 17.36 -10.25
N LEU A 9 -8.34 18.09 -10.18
CA LEU A 9 -8.33 19.54 -10.34
C LEU A 9 -8.44 19.96 -11.81
N ASN A 10 -7.69 19.30 -12.70
CA ASN A 10 -7.52 19.72 -14.09
C ASN A 10 -8.29 18.86 -15.12
N SER A 11 -8.56 17.60 -14.84
CA SER A 11 -9.25 16.71 -15.76
C SER A 11 -10.05 15.65 -15.00
N LYS A 12 -11.25 15.33 -15.52
CA LYS A 12 -12.10 14.27 -14.96
C LYS A 12 -12.20 13.04 -15.84
N SER A 13 -11.45 13.00 -16.95
CA SER A 13 -11.55 11.93 -17.96
C SER A 13 -10.66 10.72 -17.66
N LEU A 14 -9.56 10.90 -16.93
CA LEU A 14 -8.66 9.80 -16.62
C LEU A 14 -9.26 8.82 -15.58
N PRO A 15 -8.92 7.52 -15.69
CA PRO A 15 -9.32 6.55 -14.67
C PRO A 15 -8.87 6.96 -13.27
N PRO A 16 -9.73 6.80 -12.24
CA PRO A 16 -9.38 7.10 -10.86
C PRO A 16 -8.19 6.28 -10.37
N LEU A 17 -7.45 6.84 -9.41
CA LEU A 17 -6.39 6.15 -8.70
C LEU A 17 -6.87 5.75 -7.30
N VAL A 18 -6.89 4.45 -7.03
CA VAL A 18 -7.25 3.88 -5.74
C VAL A 18 -6.00 3.49 -4.98
N LEU A 19 -5.80 4.03 -3.76
CA LEU A 19 -4.60 3.83 -2.96
C LEU A 19 -4.94 3.07 -1.66
N LEU A 20 -4.49 1.82 -1.54
CA LEU A 20 -4.66 0.99 -0.34
C LEU A 20 -3.43 1.11 0.56
N HIS A 21 -3.64 1.49 1.82
CA HIS A 21 -2.56 1.67 2.79
C HIS A 21 -2.09 0.35 3.43
N GLY A 22 -0.96 0.39 4.15
CA GLY A 22 -0.37 -0.76 4.83
C GLY A 22 -1.06 -1.15 6.14
N GLY A 23 -0.63 -2.26 6.72
CA GLY A 23 -1.08 -2.70 8.04
C GLY A 23 -0.78 -1.66 9.12
N PHE A 24 -1.60 -1.61 10.16
CA PHE A 24 -1.54 -0.60 11.21
C PHE A 24 -1.53 0.85 10.70
N GLY A 25 -2.03 1.10 9.48
CA GLY A 25 -2.04 2.38 8.81
C GLY A 25 -3.43 2.96 8.62
N SER A 26 -3.48 4.05 7.89
CA SER A 26 -4.68 4.71 7.37
C SER A 26 -4.34 5.40 6.04
N TRP A 27 -5.29 6.17 5.50
CA TRP A 27 -5.06 7.04 4.34
C TRP A 27 -3.78 7.89 4.45
N THR A 28 -3.32 8.18 5.68
CA THR A 28 -2.12 9.00 5.93
C THR A 28 -0.82 8.37 5.43
N HIS A 29 -0.79 7.06 5.14
CA HIS A 29 0.35 6.48 4.45
C HIS A 29 0.61 7.10 3.07
N TRP A 30 -0.43 7.71 2.46
CA TRP A 30 -0.39 8.34 1.15
C TRP A 30 -0.39 9.88 1.20
N ILE A 31 -0.22 10.47 2.39
CA ILE A 31 -0.37 11.92 2.62
C ILE A 31 0.53 12.78 1.72
N ALA A 32 1.72 12.30 1.40
CA ALA A 32 2.70 12.99 0.55
C ALA A 32 2.46 12.80 -0.97
N ASN A 33 1.42 12.04 -1.35
CA ASN A 33 1.22 11.62 -2.74
C ASN A 33 -0.12 12.08 -3.32
N ILE A 34 -1.14 12.19 -2.47
CA ILE A 34 -2.52 12.45 -2.87
C ILE A 34 -2.65 13.69 -3.74
N GLU A 35 -2.09 14.82 -3.32
CA GLU A 35 -2.20 16.09 -4.04
C GLU A 35 -1.56 16.03 -5.43
N TYR A 36 -0.41 15.34 -5.56
CA TYR A 36 0.26 15.16 -6.84
C TYR A 36 -0.65 14.47 -7.87
N PHE A 37 -1.29 13.38 -7.48
CA PHE A 37 -2.16 12.64 -8.41
C PHE A 37 -3.51 13.31 -8.60
N ALA A 38 -4.04 14.01 -7.57
CA ALA A 38 -5.28 14.76 -7.66
C ALA A 38 -5.21 15.96 -8.62
N CYS A 39 -4.03 16.36 -9.07
CA CYS A 39 -3.92 17.33 -10.15
C CYS A 39 -4.64 16.88 -11.44
N ASN A 40 -4.60 15.58 -11.76
CA ASN A 40 -5.02 15.10 -13.09
C ASN A 40 -6.09 14.00 -13.05
N ARG A 41 -6.31 13.33 -11.93
CA ARG A 41 -7.31 12.24 -11.79
C ARG A 41 -7.92 12.21 -10.40
N ASP A 42 -9.11 11.66 -10.28
CA ASP A 42 -9.70 11.41 -8.96
C ASP A 42 -8.80 10.46 -8.17
N VAL A 43 -8.51 10.79 -6.92
CA VAL A 43 -7.75 9.93 -6.00
C VAL A 43 -8.70 9.43 -4.91
N ILE A 44 -8.78 8.12 -4.74
CA ILE A 44 -9.67 7.45 -3.80
C ILE A 44 -8.81 6.69 -2.80
N VAL A 45 -8.93 7.02 -1.52
CA VAL A 45 -8.12 6.41 -0.47
C VAL A 45 -9.03 5.96 0.67
N PRO A 46 -9.33 4.65 0.76
CA PRO A 46 -10.06 4.13 1.90
C PRO A 46 -9.16 3.97 3.12
N ASP A 47 -9.75 4.00 4.30
CA ASP A 47 -9.19 3.29 5.44
C ASP A 47 -9.61 1.82 5.34
N LEU A 48 -8.64 0.90 5.39
CA LEU A 48 -8.90 -0.54 5.28
C LEU A 48 -9.76 -1.05 6.45
N PRO A 49 -10.52 -2.14 6.29
CA PRO A 49 -11.37 -2.66 7.35
C PRO A 49 -10.63 -2.86 8.67
N GLY A 50 -11.17 -2.34 9.77
CA GLY A 50 -10.57 -2.42 11.10
C GLY A 50 -9.39 -1.49 11.36
N LEU A 51 -9.06 -0.60 10.41
CA LEU A 51 -7.97 0.37 10.51
C LEU A 51 -8.50 1.79 10.27
N GLY A 52 -7.78 2.80 10.78
CA GLY A 52 -8.18 4.19 10.68
C GLY A 52 -9.62 4.44 11.16
N SER A 53 -10.43 5.09 10.34
CA SER A 53 -11.85 5.41 10.61
C SER A 53 -12.82 4.29 10.17
N SER A 54 -12.34 3.21 9.53
CA SER A 54 -13.21 2.10 9.09
C SER A 54 -13.64 1.22 10.25
N ALA A 55 -14.88 0.72 10.23
CA ALA A 55 -15.39 -0.22 11.22
C ALA A 55 -14.58 -1.52 11.25
N THR A 56 -14.61 -2.20 12.41
CA THR A 56 -14.02 -3.53 12.56
C THR A 56 -14.77 -4.54 11.70
N PRO A 57 -14.09 -5.31 10.84
CA PRO A 57 -14.73 -6.30 9.99
C PRO A 57 -15.22 -7.50 10.81
N PRO A 58 -16.20 -8.29 10.28
CA PRO A 58 -16.59 -9.55 10.87
C PRO A 58 -15.42 -10.55 10.99
N ILE A 59 -15.44 -11.38 12.01
CA ILE A 59 -14.51 -12.51 12.18
C ILE A 59 -15.04 -13.77 11.49
N PRO A 60 -14.17 -14.66 10.96
CA PRO A 60 -12.70 -14.58 10.97
C PRO A 60 -12.16 -13.56 9.97
N HIS A 61 -11.03 -12.91 10.30
CA HIS A 61 -10.36 -12.00 9.37
C HIS A 61 -9.53 -12.83 8.38
N THR A 62 -9.91 -12.80 7.11
CA THR A 62 -9.19 -13.45 6.00
C THR A 62 -8.90 -12.44 4.90
N VAL A 63 -7.91 -12.73 4.04
CA VAL A 63 -7.58 -11.86 2.89
C VAL A 63 -8.78 -11.72 1.97
N GLU A 64 -9.47 -12.82 1.67
CA GLU A 64 -10.63 -12.89 0.78
C GLU A 64 -11.81 -12.09 1.35
N GLY A 65 -12.09 -12.25 2.65
CA GLY A 65 -13.18 -11.52 3.31
C GLY A 65 -12.95 -10.01 3.33
N LEU A 66 -11.72 -9.58 3.61
CA LEU A 66 -11.35 -8.17 3.58
C LEU A 66 -11.36 -7.60 2.14
N ALA A 67 -10.83 -8.36 1.17
CA ALA A 67 -10.85 -7.97 -0.23
C ALA A 67 -12.28 -7.83 -0.78
N LYS A 68 -13.19 -8.73 -0.35
CA LYS A 68 -14.60 -8.61 -0.70
C LYS A 68 -15.21 -7.31 -0.17
N ILE A 69 -14.97 -6.95 1.10
CA ILE A 69 -15.47 -5.69 1.67
C ILE A 69 -14.93 -4.48 0.91
N ILE A 70 -13.66 -4.52 0.47
CA ILE A 70 -13.05 -3.46 -0.33
C ILE A 70 -13.70 -3.41 -1.71
N SER A 71 -13.87 -4.55 -2.37
CA SER A 71 -14.46 -4.65 -3.71
C SER A 71 -15.91 -4.16 -3.74
N ASP A 72 -16.74 -4.59 -2.79
CA ASP A 72 -18.13 -4.13 -2.67
C ASP A 72 -18.18 -2.60 -2.45
N GLY A 73 -17.25 -2.06 -1.66
CA GLY A 73 -17.13 -0.62 -1.45
C GLY A 73 -16.66 0.16 -2.68
N LEU A 74 -15.75 -0.41 -3.48
CA LEU A 74 -15.28 0.17 -4.73
C LEU A 74 -16.40 0.30 -5.75
N GLU A 75 -17.25 -0.71 -5.90
CA GLU A 75 -18.41 -0.68 -6.81
C GLU A 75 -19.32 0.51 -6.48
N LEU A 76 -19.53 0.78 -5.19
CA LEU A 76 -20.36 1.91 -4.75
C LEU A 76 -19.67 3.27 -4.98
N VAL A 77 -18.36 3.37 -4.71
CA VAL A 77 -17.62 4.64 -4.78
C VAL A 77 -17.29 5.03 -6.22
N LEU A 78 -17.00 4.06 -7.07
CA LEU A 78 -16.75 4.26 -8.50
C LEU A 78 -18.04 4.54 -9.29
N ALA A 79 -19.20 4.11 -8.76
CA ALA A 79 -20.51 4.30 -9.36
C ALA A 79 -20.58 3.78 -10.80
N SER A 80 -20.76 4.70 -11.79
CA SER A 80 -20.84 4.34 -13.21
C SER A 80 -19.49 4.17 -13.91
N ARG A 81 -18.36 4.34 -13.22
CA ARG A 81 -17.02 4.14 -13.80
C ARG A 81 -16.63 2.67 -13.73
N ASN A 82 -16.27 2.13 -14.89
CA ASN A 82 -15.88 0.74 -15.04
C ASN A 82 -14.36 0.56 -15.21
N ASP A 83 -13.57 1.57 -14.80
CA ASP A 83 -12.11 1.56 -14.91
C ASP A 83 -11.45 2.33 -13.79
N PHE A 84 -10.34 1.80 -13.27
CA PHE A 84 -9.50 2.45 -12.28
C PHE A 84 -8.10 1.81 -12.25
N HIS A 85 -7.14 2.55 -11.69
CA HIS A 85 -5.82 2.03 -11.33
C HIS A 85 -5.76 1.76 -9.83
N LEU A 86 -5.14 0.65 -9.44
CA LEU A 86 -5.01 0.22 -8.06
C LEU A 86 -3.55 0.25 -7.63
N VAL A 87 -3.28 0.83 -6.48
CA VAL A 87 -1.96 0.80 -5.84
C VAL A 87 -2.12 0.30 -4.41
N GLY A 88 -1.31 -0.67 -4.02
CA GLY A 88 -1.38 -1.25 -2.69
C GLY A 88 -0.04 -1.26 -1.98
N PHE A 89 0.03 -0.61 -0.81
CA PHE A 89 1.23 -0.57 0.01
C PHE A 89 1.22 -1.68 1.07
N SER A 90 2.31 -2.45 1.17
CA SER A 90 2.54 -3.44 2.24
C SER A 90 1.36 -4.42 2.35
N PHE A 91 0.63 -4.45 3.46
CA PHE A 91 -0.59 -5.23 3.63
C PHE A 91 -1.69 -4.85 2.62
N GLY A 92 -1.79 -3.56 2.27
CA GLY A 92 -2.65 -3.09 1.19
C GLY A 92 -2.25 -3.65 -0.18
N GLY A 93 -0.98 -4.01 -0.39
CA GLY A 93 -0.51 -4.71 -1.58
C GLY A 93 -1.04 -6.15 -1.65
N LEU A 94 -1.01 -6.87 -0.53
CA LEU A 94 -1.62 -8.19 -0.44
C LEU A 94 -3.13 -8.13 -0.69
N LEU A 95 -3.85 -7.23 0.00
CA LEU A 95 -5.29 -7.07 -0.23
C LEU A 95 -5.60 -6.60 -1.65
N GLY A 96 -4.77 -5.69 -2.19
CA GLY A 96 -4.86 -5.18 -3.55
C GLY A 96 -4.76 -6.28 -4.61
N SER A 97 -3.92 -7.29 -4.39
CA SER A 97 -3.85 -8.45 -5.30
C SER A 97 -5.17 -9.21 -5.37
N ALA A 98 -5.81 -9.45 -4.22
CA ALA A 98 -7.12 -10.10 -4.17
C ALA A 98 -8.25 -9.22 -4.74
N VAL A 99 -8.19 -7.90 -4.49
CA VAL A 99 -9.13 -6.92 -5.09
C VAL A 99 -8.96 -6.88 -6.60
N ALA A 100 -7.73 -6.88 -7.13
CA ALA A 100 -7.46 -6.90 -8.57
C ALA A 100 -8.03 -8.17 -9.24
N VAL A 101 -7.95 -9.32 -8.57
CA VAL A 101 -8.61 -10.55 -9.03
C VAL A 101 -10.13 -10.37 -9.06
N ALA A 102 -10.73 -9.87 -7.99
CA ALA A 102 -12.18 -9.70 -7.87
C ALA A 102 -12.75 -8.69 -8.88
N GLN A 103 -12.05 -7.57 -9.12
CA GLN A 103 -12.47 -6.51 -10.03
C GLN A 103 -12.19 -6.80 -11.51
N GLY A 104 -11.32 -7.78 -11.78
CA GLY A 104 -11.05 -8.25 -13.13
C GLY A 104 -10.65 -7.13 -14.10
N ALA A 105 -11.36 -7.01 -15.23
CA ALA A 105 -11.05 -6.04 -16.30
C ALA A 105 -11.32 -4.56 -15.91
N CYS A 106 -12.07 -4.31 -14.83
CA CYS A 106 -12.29 -2.96 -14.33
C CYS A 106 -10.99 -2.37 -13.71
N CYS A 107 -10.16 -3.21 -13.11
CA CYS A 107 -8.82 -2.83 -12.65
C CYS A 107 -7.87 -2.79 -13.86
N LYS A 108 -7.49 -1.60 -14.34
CA LYS A 108 -6.61 -1.46 -15.52
C LYS A 108 -5.17 -1.81 -15.23
N SER A 109 -4.67 -1.39 -14.08
CA SER A 109 -3.36 -1.80 -13.58
C SER A 109 -3.38 -1.94 -12.06
N PHE A 110 -2.53 -2.82 -11.56
CA PHE A 110 -2.24 -2.98 -10.15
C PHE A 110 -0.75 -2.79 -9.89
N VAL A 111 -0.39 -1.81 -9.07
CA VAL A 111 1.00 -1.57 -8.66
C VAL A 111 1.18 -1.93 -7.19
N ALA A 112 2.01 -2.90 -6.93
CA ALA A 112 2.38 -3.36 -5.60
C ALA A 112 3.55 -2.51 -5.06
N VAL A 113 3.38 -1.86 -3.91
CA VAL A 113 4.40 -1.02 -3.28
C VAL A 113 4.84 -1.68 -1.97
N GLY A 114 6.10 -2.15 -1.89
CA GLY A 114 6.60 -2.86 -0.70
C GLY A 114 5.67 -3.97 -0.23
N ALA A 115 4.95 -4.63 -1.15
CA ALA A 115 3.83 -5.50 -0.84
C ALA A 115 4.22 -6.73 -0.02
N SER A 116 3.33 -7.13 0.89
CA SER A 116 3.38 -8.38 1.64
C SER A 116 2.66 -9.52 0.90
N GLY A 117 2.67 -10.73 1.47
CA GLY A 117 1.98 -11.88 0.87
C GLY A 117 2.85 -12.75 -0.04
N PHE A 118 4.17 -12.65 0.09
CA PHE A 118 5.15 -13.49 -0.63
C PHE A 118 5.69 -14.66 0.22
N GLY A 119 4.99 -15.02 1.29
CA GLY A 119 5.35 -16.16 2.13
C GLY A 119 6.74 -16.07 2.74
N LYS A 120 7.59 -17.07 2.47
CA LYS A 120 8.95 -17.16 3.02
C LYS A 120 9.90 -16.01 2.60
N LEU A 121 9.51 -15.17 1.66
CA LEU A 121 10.30 -14.00 1.28
C LEU A 121 10.12 -12.82 2.25
N HIS A 122 9.21 -12.93 3.22
CA HIS A 122 9.02 -11.90 4.24
C HIS A 122 10.15 -11.93 5.27
N ASN A 123 10.73 -10.75 5.55
CA ASN A 123 11.70 -10.57 6.61
C ASN A 123 11.00 -10.14 7.90
N ALA A 124 11.26 -10.86 8.99
CA ALA A 124 10.74 -10.48 10.30
C ALA A 124 11.56 -9.31 10.88
N ILE A 125 10.86 -8.32 11.42
CA ILE A 125 11.49 -7.17 12.08
C ILE A 125 11.40 -7.37 13.60
N ASP A 126 12.56 -7.49 14.22
CA ASP A 126 12.68 -7.61 15.67
C ASP A 126 12.78 -6.23 16.33
N GLY A 127 12.36 -6.15 17.60
CA GLY A 127 12.51 -4.94 18.41
C GLY A 127 11.45 -3.86 18.18
N LEU A 128 10.39 -4.15 17.41
CA LEU A 128 9.23 -3.28 17.32
C LEU A 128 8.52 -3.21 18.68
N VAL A 129 8.12 -2.01 19.07
CA VAL A 129 7.53 -1.71 20.38
C VAL A 129 6.09 -1.24 20.19
N LEU A 130 5.15 -1.85 20.90
CA LEU A 130 3.78 -1.35 21.01
C LEU A 130 3.69 -0.48 22.26
N PRO A 131 3.34 0.81 22.13
CA PRO A 131 3.16 1.68 23.28
C PRO A 131 2.06 1.17 24.23
N GLU A 132 2.35 1.18 25.53
CA GLU A 132 1.38 0.80 26.54
C GLU A 132 0.46 1.98 26.92
N PRO A 133 -0.76 1.71 27.43
CA PRO A 133 -1.72 2.77 27.76
C PRO A 133 -1.22 3.77 28.81
N ASN A 134 -0.38 3.33 29.74
CA ASN A 134 0.15 4.12 30.86
C ASN A 134 1.43 4.90 30.54
N TRP A 135 1.97 4.78 29.31
CA TRP A 135 3.18 5.52 28.92
C TRP A 135 2.91 7.01 28.76
N THR A 136 3.93 7.80 29.10
CA THR A 136 3.95 9.24 28.83
C THR A 136 4.01 9.51 27.32
N GLU A 137 3.70 10.72 26.92
CA GLU A 137 3.82 11.11 25.50
C GLU A 137 5.27 11.01 25.00
N GLU A 138 6.25 11.28 25.87
CA GLU A 138 7.66 11.15 25.51
C GLU A 138 8.07 9.69 25.27
N GLU A 139 7.64 8.76 26.13
CA GLU A 139 7.88 7.33 25.95
C GLU A 139 7.22 6.80 24.67
N ARG A 140 5.97 7.23 24.41
CA ARG A 140 5.27 6.89 23.16
C ARG A 140 6.03 7.42 21.95
N ARG A 141 6.46 8.68 22.01
CA ARG A 141 7.21 9.29 20.90
C ARG A 141 8.52 8.55 20.63
N LYS A 142 9.27 8.16 21.66
CA LYS A 142 10.49 7.35 21.52
C LYS A 142 10.20 5.99 20.86
N ALA A 143 9.12 5.32 21.26
CA ALA A 143 8.71 4.06 20.65
C ALA A 143 8.32 4.23 19.16
N HIS A 144 7.59 5.30 18.82
CA HIS A 144 7.22 5.57 17.42
C HIS A 144 8.45 5.90 16.57
N LEU A 145 9.38 6.71 17.06
CA LEU A 145 10.65 6.98 16.38
C LEU A 145 11.41 5.67 16.10
N ARG A 146 11.59 4.84 17.12
CA ARG A 146 12.25 3.53 16.99
C ARG A 146 11.56 2.64 15.96
N ASN A 147 10.23 2.56 15.97
CA ASN A 147 9.48 1.74 15.03
C ASN A 147 9.60 2.27 13.60
N LEU A 148 9.58 3.59 13.42
CA LEU A 148 9.79 4.21 12.11
C LEU A 148 11.19 3.91 11.56
N GLU A 149 12.23 4.01 12.37
CA GLU A 149 13.61 3.67 12.01
C GLU A 149 13.79 2.19 11.64
N LEU A 150 13.20 1.30 12.44
CA LEU A 150 13.37 -0.14 12.24
C LEU A 150 12.57 -0.68 11.04
N LEU A 151 11.37 -0.13 10.82
CA LEU A 151 10.41 -0.70 9.90
C LEU A 151 10.21 0.14 8.64
N MET A 152 10.07 1.47 8.78
CA MET A 152 9.40 2.28 7.76
C MET A 152 10.36 3.13 6.93
N ILE A 153 11.32 3.81 7.57
CA ILE A 153 12.13 4.87 6.97
C ILE A 153 13.61 4.52 7.15
N LYS A 154 14.36 4.50 6.05
CA LYS A 154 15.79 4.18 6.07
C LYS A 154 16.64 5.34 6.57
N GLU A 155 16.41 6.52 6.05
CA GLU A 155 17.18 7.72 6.39
C GLU A 155 16.51 8.44 7.57
N THR A 156 17.11 8.34 8.77
CA THR A 156 16.52 8.88 10.02
C THR A 156 16.21 10.38 9.94
N LYS A 157 16.96 11.14 9.13
CA LYS A 157 16.68 12.57 8.88
C LYS A 157 15.33 12.83 8.20
N ASN A 158 14.74 11.80 7.58
CA ASN A 158 13.43 11.88 6.94
C ASN A 158 12.28 11.53 7.91
N ILE A 159 12.60 11.20 9.16
CA ILE A 159 11.59 10.99 10.20
C ILE A 159 11.25 12.35 10.82
N ASP A 160 10.29 13.03 10.24
CA ASP A 160 9.78 14.31 10.74
C ASP A 160 8.64 14.13 11.75
N GLU A 161 8.17 15.23 12.32
CA GLU A 161 7.05 15.22 13.29
C GLU A 161 5.75 14.71 12.67
N LEU A 162 5.55 14.91 11.37
CA LEU A 162 4.38 14.40 10.66
C LEU A 162 4.41 12.86 10.58
N ALA A 163 5.57 12.26 10.29
CA ALA A 163 5.73 10.81 10.27
C ALA A 163 5.43 10.20 11.65
N VAL A 164 5.95 10.80 12.71
CA VAL A 164 5.72 10.37 14.10
C VAL A 164 4.23 10.49 14.46
N TYR A 165 3.62 11.61 14.13
CA TYR A 165 2.19 11.85 14.37
C TYR A 165 1.31 10.84 13.63
N CYS A 166 1.54 10.64 12.33
CA CYS A 166 0.80 9.67 11.52
C CYS A 166 0.94 8.25 12.09
N HIS A 167 2.16 7.83 12.43
CA HIS A 167 2.41 6.52 13.00
C HIS A 167 1.69 6.32 14.34
N ASN A 168 1.71 7.32 15.23
CA ASN A 168 1.00 7.28 16.52
C ASN A 168 -0.52 7.12 16.31
N ILE A 169 -1.13 8.01 15.53
CA ILE A 169 -2.58 7.97 15.26
C ILE A 169 -2.99 6.65 14.60
N ASN A 170 -2.22 6.16 13.66
CA ASN A 170 -2.49 4.92 12.94
C ASN A 170 -2.50 3.71 13.88
N ILE A 171 -1.50 3.58 14.76
CA ILE A 171 -1.44 2.48 15.74
C ILE A 171 -2.61 2.56 16.72
N ARG A 172 -2.97 3.76 17.21
CA ARG A 172 -4.10 3.94 18.14
C ARG A 172 -5.45 3.54 17.54
N HIS A 173 -5.61 3.67 16.22
CA HIS A 173 -6.85 3.33 15.52
C HIS A 173 -6.83 1.94 14.89
N ALA A 174 -5.78 1.14 15.10
CA ALA A 174 -5.72 -0.22 14.60
C ALA A 174 -6.52 -1.18 15.51
N ARG A 175 -7.62 -1.70 14.97
CA ARG A 175 -8.53 -2.66 15.67
C ARG A 175 -8.44 -4.06 15.08
N MET A 176 -7.57 -4.27 14.09
CA MET A 176 -7.34 -5.54 13.42
C MET A 176 -5.84 -5.85 13.35
N LYS A 177 -5.47 -7.11 13.53
CA LYS A 177 -4.08 -7.58 13.41
C LYS A 177 -3.84 -8.17 12.02
N SER A 178 -3.09 -7.48 11.18
CA SER A 178 -2.77 -7.89 9.80
C SER A 178 -1.60 -8.88 9.70
N ARG A 179 -0.74 -9.01 10.73
CA ARG A 179 0.56 -9.70 10.65
C ARG A 179 0.47 -11.14 10.12
N LYS A 180 -0.48 -11.95 10.62
CA LYS A 180 -0.63 -13.34 10.17
C LYS A 180 -0.95 -13.45 8.67
N MET A 181 -1.77 -12.53 8.16
CA MET A 181 -2.10 -12.46 6.74
C MET A 181 -0.92 -11.96 5.92
N SER A 182 -0.20 -10.95 6.42
CA SER A 182 0.95 -10.35 5.72
C SER A 182 2.09 -11.35 5.45
N ILE A 183 2.31 -12.32 6.33
CA ILE A 183 3.34 -13.36 6.15
C ILE A 183 2.86 -14.57 5.33
N SER A 184 1.59 -14.58 4.87
CA SER A 184 1.08 -15.62 3.98
C SER A 184 1.70 -15.51 2.57
N ASP A 185 1.40 -16.45 1.72
CA ASP A 185 1.75 -16.46 0.29
C ASP A 185 0.60 -15.98 -0.61
N GLY A 186 -0.40 -15.30 -0.03
CA GLY A 186 -1.62 -14.90 -0.72
C GLY A 186 -1.42 -14.01 -1.93
N PHE A 187 -0.40 -13.13 -1.95
CA PHE A 187 -0.07 -12.35 -3.15
C PHE A 187 0.38 -13.27 -4.29
N PHE A 188 1.27 -14.20 -3.99
CA PHE A 188 1.77 -15.17 -4.95
C PHE A 188 0.64 -16.07 -5.50
N GLN A 189 -0.28 -16.50 -4.64
CA GLN A 189 -1.45 -17.31 -5.05
C GLN A 189 -2.44 -16.52 -5.92
N ASN A 190 -2.62 -15.23 -5.66
CA ASN A 190 -3.53 -14.37 -6.43
C ASN A 190 -2.96 -14.02 -7.82
N LEU A 191 -1.64 -13.89 -7.94
CA LEU A 191 -0.97 -13.37 -9.12
C LEU A 191 -1.43 -14.02 -10.44
N PRO A 192 -1.54 -15.35 -10.57
CA PRO A 192 -2.00 -15.99 -11.81
C PRO A 192 -3.42 -15.63 -12.23
N ASN A 193 -4.25 -15.12 -11.33
CA ASN A 193 -5.65 -14.79 -11.56
C ASN A 193 -5.88 -13.29 -11.82
N ILE A 194 -4.86 -12.45 -11.69
CA ILE A 194 -4.94 -11.01 -11.95
C ILE A 194 -5.00 -10.79 -13.46
N LYS A 195 -6.04 -10.09 -13.92
CA LYS A 195 -6.23 -9.77 -15.35
C LYS A 195 -5.65 -8.43 -15.78
N SER A 196 -5.41 -7.55 -14.79
CA SER A 196 -4.79 -6.24 -15.04
C SER A 196 -3.28 -6.36 -15.26
N ARG A 197 -2.67 -5.30 -15.83
CA ARG A 197 -1.21 -5.14 -15.78
C ARG A 197 -0.75 -5.08 -14.34
N VAL A 198 0.33 -5.79 -14.01
CA VAL A 198 0.90 -5.82 -12.66
C VAL A 198 2.27 -5.14 -12.67
N GLY A 199 2.51 -4.24 -11.72
CA GLY A 199 3.79 -3.58 -11.51
C GLY A 199 4.25 -3.63 -10.07
N GLY A 200 5.50 -3.22 -9.83
CA GLY A 200 6.07 -3.19 -8.49
C GLY A 200 6.97 -1.98 -8.24
N ILE A 201 6.90 -1.41 -7.04
CA ILE A 201 7.82 -0.39 -6.55
C ILE A 201 8.29 -0.78 -5.15
N TRP A 202 9.60 -0.86 -4.94
CA TRP A 202 10.20 -1.13 -3.63
C TRP A 202 11.26 -0.09 -3.29
N GLY A 203 11.41 0.21 -2.01
CA GLY A 203 12.61 0.89 -1.54
C GLY A 203 13.80 -0.09 -1.52
N GLU A 204 14.98 0.37 -1.90
CA GLU A 204 16.22 -0.43 -1.89
C GLU A 204 16.49 -1.08 -0.51
N PHE A 205 16.18 -0.33 0.55
CA PHE A 205 16.38 -0.75 1.93
C PHE A 205 15.08 -1.12 2.64
N ASP A 206 14.08 -1.60 1.90
CA ASP A 206 12.84 -2.08 2.50
C ASP A 206 13.13 -3.21 3.52
N SER A 207 12.96 -2.89 4.79
CA SER A 207 13.26 -3.78 5.92
C SER A 207 12.46 -5.09 5.88
N THR A 208 11.23 -5.04 5.35
CA THR A 208 10.35 -6.22 5.24
C THR A 208 10.70 -7.12 4.07
N ALA A 209 11.44 -6.59 3.11
CA ALA A 209 11.79 -7.32 1.88
C ALA A 209 12.98 -8.27 2.02
N GLY A 210 13.83 -8.07 3.05
CA GLY A 210 14.98 -8.94 3.29
C GLY A 210 16.16 -8.71 2.35
N GLY A 211 16.27 -7.50 1.77
CA GLY A 211 17.38 -7.03 0.96
C GLY A 211 17.21 -7.25 -0.54
N GLU A 212 18.17 -6.72 -1.30
CA GLU A 212 18.14 -6.62 -2.77
C GLU A 212 17.85 -7.94 -3.49
N LYS A 213 18.48 -9.02 -3.05
CA LYS A 213 18.29 -10.35 -3.65
C LYS A 213 16.82 -10.81 -3.57
N LEU A 214 16.18 -10.59 -2.43
CA LEU A 214 14.78 -10.98 -2.24
C LEU A 214 13.81 -10.01 -2.92
N ILE A 215 14.17 -8.72 -3.06
CA ILE A 215 13.43 -7.76 -3.88
C ILE A 215 13.49 -8.18 -5.35
N SER A 216 14.68 -8.54 -5.85
CA SER A 216 14.86 -9.03 -7.21
C SER A 216 14.05 -10.29 -7.49
N LEU A 217 13.97 -11.22 -6.52
CA LEU A 217 13.14 -12.42 -6.66
C LEU A 217 11.64 -12.09 -6.78
N ARG A 218 11.13 -11.08 -6.03
CA ARG A 218 9.75 -10.60 -6.20
C ARG A 218 9.51 -10.03 -7.61
N ARG A 219 10.46 -9.25 -8.12
CA ARG A 219 10.44 -8.76 -9.50
C ARG A 219 10.32 -9.91 -10.49
N ASP A 220 11.14 -10.93 -10.32
CA ASP A 220 11.17 -12.07 -11.24
C ASP A 220 9.86 -12.88 -11.18
N ILE A 221 9.28 -13.05 -9.98
CA ILE A 221 7.98 -13.67 -9.79
C ILE A 221 6.88 -12.87 -10.53
N ILE A 222 6.85 -11.55 -10.40
CA ILE A 222 5.86 -10.69 -11.07
C ILE A 222 6.05 -10.78 -12.59
N ARG A 223 7.29 -10.70 -13.08
CA ARG A 223 7.61 -10.79 -14.51
C ARG A 223 7.35 -12.16 -15.12
N CYS A 224 7.44 -13.23 -14.35
CA CYS A 224 7.02 -14.55 -14.83
C CYS A 224 5.53 -14.61 -15.13
N HIS A 225 4.71 -13.83 -14.38
CA HIS A 225 3.28 -13.72 -14.65
C HIS A 225 2.97 -12.75 -15.80
N ASP A 226 3.54 -11.55 -15.75
CA ASP A 226 3.40 -10.53 -16.80
C ASP A 226 4.79 -10.07 -17.25
N PRO A 227 5.33 -10.58 -18.37
CA PRO A 227 6.66 -10.18 -18.88
C PRO A 227 6.80 -8.69 -19.20
N SER A 228 5.67 -7.98 -19.39
CA SER A 228 5.64 -6.54 -19.62
C SER A 228 5.61 -5.72 -18.32
N SER A 229 5.62 -6.38 -17.15
CA SER A 229 5.61 -5.74 -15.84
C SER A 229 6.74 -4.75 -15.67
N LEU A 230 6.39 -3.54 -15.27
CA LEU A 230 7.35 -2.55 -14.78
C LEU A 230 7.64 -2.81 -13.30
N PHE A 231 8.92 -2.82 -12.95
CA PHE A 231 9.35 -3.01 -11.57
C PHE A 231 10.51 -2.09 -11.26
N GLU A 232 10.33 -1.20 -10.30
CA GLU A 232 11.28 -0.16 -9.96
C GLU A 232 11.76 -0.30 -8.51
N ILE A 233 13.06 -0.10 -8.31
CA ILE A 233 13.68 -0.04 -6.97
C ILE A 233 14.15 1.39 -6.77
N ILE A 234 13.59 2.06 -5.76
CA ILE A 234 13.96 3.43 -5.44
C ILE A 234 15.13 3.42 -4.47
N SER A 235 16.26 3.95 -4.96
CA SER A 235 17.50 3.96 -4.20
C SER A 235 17.41 4.83 -2.95
N GLY A 236 18.06 4.40 -1.88
CA GLY A 236 18.13 5.10 -0.59
C GLY A 236 16.87 5.03 0.25
N ALA A 237 15.76 4.47 -0.25
CA ALA A 237 14.49 4.45 0.45
C ALA A 237 14.24 3.15 1.23
N GLY A 238 13.54 3.27 2.36
CA GLY A 238 13.04 2.16 3.17
C GLY A 238 11.67 1.65 2.73
N HIS A 239 10.94 1.05 3.69
CA HIS A 239 9.64 0.44 3.44
C HIS A 239 8.55 1.47 3.07
N TRP A 240 8.49 2.61 3.76
CA TRP A 240 7.52 3.69 3.46
C TRP A 240 8.05 4.62 2.36
N VAL A 241 8.40 4.01 1.23
CA VAL A 241 9.09 4.64 0.10
C VAL A 241 8.37 5.87 -0.45
N MET A 242 7.03 5.86 -0.49
CA MET A 242 6.21 6.96 -1.00
C MET A 242 6.13 8.16 -0.04
N TYR A 243 6.50 8.00 1.22
CA TYR A 243 6.67 9.09 2.18
C TYR A 243 8.12 9.58 2.21
N GLU A 244 9.07 8.66 2.23
CA GLU A 244 10.49 8.97 2.36
C GLU A 244 11.06 9.68 1.13
N THR A 245 10.59 9.31 -0.06
CA THR A 245 11.04 9.87 -1.35
C THR A 245 9.86 10.26 -2.25
N PRO A 246 8.95 11.15 -1.81
CA PRO A 246 7.68 11.38 -2.50
C PRO A 246 7.83 11.87 -3.93
N SER A 247 8.81 12.74 -4.20
CA SER A 247 9.04 13.29 -5.55
C SER A 247 9.45 12.21 -6.55
N ILE A 248 10.34 11.29 -6.15
CA ILE A 248 10.80 10.19 -7.02
C ILE A 248 9.66 9.19 -7.17
N PHE A 249 9.06 8.76 -6.06
CA PHE A 249 7.96 7.82 -6.05
C PHE A 249 6.79 8.27 -6.94
N ASN A 250 6.35 9.52 -6.80
CA ASN A 250 5.22 10.07 -7.57
C ASN A 250 5.50 10.05 -9.08
N LYS A 251 6.70 10.44 -9.50
CA LYS A 251 7.12 10.41 -10.92
C LYS A 251 7.17 8.97 -11.43
N THR A 252 7.75 8.06 -10.67
CA THR A 252 7.85 6.63 -11.02
C THR A 252 6.47 6.01 -11.20
N LEU A 253 5.60 6.15 -10.20
CA LEU A 253 4.25 5.60 -10.26
C LEU A 253 3.44 6.21 -11.42
N ASN A 254 3.54 7.53 -11.63
CA ASN A 254 2.85 8.19 -12.74
C ASN A 254 3.33 7.67 -14.11
N SER A 255 4.64 7.49 -14.29
CA SER A 255 5.20 6.91 -15.53
C SER A 255 4.71 5.49 -15.78
N MET A 256 4.63 4.67 -14.73
CA MET A 256 4.09 3.30 -14.83
C MET A 256 2.62 3.31 -15.26
N ILE A 257 1.79 4.16 -14.64
CA ILE A 257 0.36 4.26 -14.97
C ILE A 257 0.18 4.71 -16.43
N LEU A 258 0.88 5.76 -16.86
CA LEU A 258 0.82 6.27 -18.24
C LEU A 258 1.27 5.22 -19.26
N HIS A 259 2.32 4.46 -18.94
CA HIS A 259 2.76 3.35 -19.79
C HIS A 259 1.65 2.29 -19.95
N TYR A 260 1.00 1.91 -18.85
CA TYR A 260 -0.09 0.94 -18.91
C TYR A 260 -1.33 1.48 -19.63
N GLU A 261 -1.65 2.76 -19.50
CA GLU A 261 -2.73 3.42 -20.24
C GLU A 261 -2.47 3.43 -21.77
N SER A 262 -1.20 3.63 -22.18
CA SER A 262 -0.82 3.64 -23.59
C SER A 262 -0.75 2.24 -24.24
N SER A 263 -0.74 1.18 -23.43
CA SER A 263 -0.61 -0.20 -23.88
C SER A 263 -1.94 -0.97 -23.90
N LEU A 264 -3.05 -0.28 -23.61
CA LEU A 264 -4.43 -0.79 -23.67
C LEU A 264 -5.06 -0.45 -25.01
#